data_5727ceb00cae09acdd0fbe732b49b58b
#
_entry.id   5727ceb00cae09acdd0fbe732b49b58b
#
_cell.length_a   1.000
_cell.length_b   1.000
_cell.length_c   1.000
_cell.angle_alpha   90.00
_cell.angle_beta   90.00
_cell.angle_gamma   90.00
#
_symmetry.space_group_name_H-M   'P 1'
#
loop_
_entity.id
_entity.type
_entity.pdbx_description
1 polymer ?
#
loop_
_entity_poly.entity_id
_entity_poly.type
_entity_poly.pdbx_seq_one_letter_code
_entity_poly.pdbx_strand_id
1 'polypeptide(L)'
;MNDQIKDQAKDLSGALNAYDGATAGTRFPVLSSHVDQARQDRHHHAANVGEDVTGAAFGAIADATIFAQDISRVIANAGLPNDGRVLIRQRIFQTGRVRLDEVLTVEAEVQPFGESTRGRHLHCNTAFRRVDQTVPLRMATEHILPFATPPEKSPSNADRPDPVAGMDVVGGLMLNPDKVASYAEEVGNKIHTDPEFAQSRGFRAPIAQGQMQLTALHGAIVSYAMPWEMDLDTRFIRPAFWDSELTLYADPDRRCYRCIDQDGKLTAEAVLHHLTVEDMEP
;
A
#
# COMPACT_ATOMS: atom_id res chain seq x y z
N MET A 1 33.78 13.57 -0.81
CA MET A 1 32.81 12.82 0.03
C MET A 1 31.86 13.71 0.83
N ASN A 2 32.19 15.00 1.07
CA ASN A 2 31.32 15.90 1.86
C ASN A 2 30.24 16.68 1.07
N ASP A 3 30.38 16.88 -0.22
CA ASP A 3 29.45 17.70 -1.01
C ASP A 3 28.21 16.91 -1.46
N GLN A 4 28.35 15.63 -1.77
CA GLN A 4 27.19 14.75 -2.08
C GLN A 4 26.27 14.57 -0.87
N ILE A 5 26.81 14.49 0.35
CA ILE A 5 26.01 14.37 1.59
C ILE A 5 25.25 15.68 1.86
N LYS A 6 25.85 16.83 1.55
CA LYS A 6 25.20 18.14 1.70
C LYS A 6 24.09 18.38 0.68
N ASP A 7 24.25 17.92 -0.56
CA ASP A 7 23.20 18.01 -1.59
C ASP A 7 22.03 17.05 -1.28
N GLN A 8 22.29 15.86 -0.77
CA GLN A 8 21.24 14.92 -0.32
C GLN A 8 20.46 15.46 0.88
N ALA A 9 21.12 16.09 1.85
CA ALA A 9 20.46 16.72 2.99
C ALA A 9 19.59 17.93 2.55
N LYS A 10 20.01 18.65 1.54
CA LYS A 10 19.27 19.77 0.95
C LYS A 10 18.01 19.29 0.20
N ASP A 11 18.10 18.18 -0.53
CA ASP A 11 16.98 17.60 -1.27
C ASP A 11 15.91 17.02 -0.32
N LEU A 12 16.33 16.40 0.79
CA LEU A 12 15.41 15.93 1.83
C LEU A 12 14.73 17.07 2.61
N SER A 13 15.47 18.14 2.91
CA SER A 13 14.87 19.31 3.56
C SER A 13 13.89 20.01 2.62
N GLY A 14 14.16 20.07 1.32
CA GLY A 14 13.26 20.58 0.31
C GLY A 14 11.96 19.75 0.20
N ALA A 15 12.07 18.43 0.19
CA ALA A 15 10.91 17.53 0.17
C ALA A 15 10.07 17.65 1.47
N LEU A 16 10.70 17.73 2.63
CA LEU A 16 10.01 17.93 3.91
C LEU A 16 9.29 19.29 3.95
N ASN A 17 9.94 20.35 3.48
CA ASN A 17 9.36 21.70 3.43
C ASN A 17 8.17 21.79 2.48
N ALA A 18 8.13 20.98 1.41
CA ALA A 18 6.98 20.93 0.50
C ALA A 18 5.69 20.49 1.22
N TYR A 19 5.80 19.72 2.30
CA TYR A 19 4.65 19.28 3.11
C TYR A 19 4.28 20.24 4.25
N ASP A 20 5.01 21.33 4.47
CA ASP A 20 4.72 22.28 5.55
C ASP A 20 3.36 22.99 5.37
N GLY A 21 2.90 23.13 4.13
CA GLY A 21 1.57 23.66 3.81
C GLY A 21 0.41 22.67 3.99
N ALA A 22 0.69 21.37 4.09
CA ALA A 22 -0.33 20.33 4.24
C ALA A 22 -0.61 20.09 5.73
N THR A 23 -1.35 20.99 6.37
CA THR A 23 -1.73 20.89 7.78
C THR A 23 -3.01 20.07 7.98
N ALA A 24 -3.30 19.67 9.22
CA ALA A 24 -4.54 19.00 9.55
C ALA A 24 -5.78 19.77 9.06
N GLY A 25 -6.71 19.06 8.43
CA GLY A 25 -7.89 19.66 7.79
C GLY A 25 -7.67 20.16 6.35
N THR A 26 -6.42 20.13 5.84
CA THR A 26 -6.15 20.44 4.43
C THR A 26 -6.86 19.42 3.55
N ARG A 27 -7.75 19.90 2.66
CA ARG A 27 -8.41 19.09 1.64
C ARG A 27 -7.63 19.18 0.35
N PHE A 28 -7.37 18.03 -0.24
CA PHE A 28 -6.72 17.95 -1.53
C PHE A 28 -7.69 18.20 -2.68
N PRO A 29 -7.18 18.59 -3.86
CA PRO A 29 -7.99 18.68 -5.07
C PRO A 29 -8.73 17.36 -5.35
N VAL A 30 -10.00 17.47 -5.70
CA VAL A 30 -10.85 16.32 -6.00
C VAL A 30 -10.35 15.64 -7.30
N LEU A 31 -10.31 14.32 -7.28
CA LEU A 31 -9.91 13.48 -8.41
C LEU A 31 -11.10 12.59 -8.81
N SER A 32 -11.26 12.34 -10.11
CA SER A 32 -12.11 11.26 -10.61
C SER A 32 -11.29 10.00 -10.80
N SER A 33 -11.80 8.87 -10.36
CA SER A 33 -11.14 7.57 -10.46
C SER A 33 -12.11 6.47 -10.86
N HIS A 34 -11.60 5.49 -11.60
CA HIS A 34 -12.23 4.21 -11.87
C HIS A 34 -11.16 3.13 -12.01
N VAL A 35 -11.56 1.90 -11.90
CA VAL A 35 -10.76 0.73 -12.22
C VAL A 35 -11.43 0.03 -13.40
N ASP A 36 -10.75 0.04 -14.54
CA ASP A 36 -11.13 -0.76 -15.69
C ASP A 36 -10.45 -2.14 -15.66
N GLN A 37 -10.86 -3.03 -16.56
CA GLN A 37 -10.29 -4.38 -16.62
C GLN A 37 -8.77 -4.35 -16.83
N ALA A 38 -8.27 -3.50 -17.71
CA ALA A 38 -6.83 -3.43 -18.02
C ALA A 38 -6.00 -2.96 -16.82
N ARG A 39 -6.52 -1.97 -16.06
CA ARG A 39 -5.91 -1.52 -14.81
C ARG A 39 -5.89 -2.65 -13.77
N GLN A 40 -7.01 -3.36 -13.62
CA GLN A 40 -7.10 -4.49 -12.68
C GLN A 40 -6.14 -5.62 -13.05
N ASP A 41 -6.13 -6.05 -14.31
CA ASP A 41 -5.24 -7.11 -14.79
C ASP A 41 -3.77 -6.78 -14.57
N ARG A 42 -3.36 -5.54 -14.84
CA ARG A 42 -2.00 -5.08 -14.61
C ARG A 42 -1.61 -5.18 -13.14
N HIS A 43 -2.46 -4.72 -12.22
CA HIS A 43 -2.19 -4.77 -10.78
C HIS A 43 -2.21 -6.21 -10.26
N HIS A 44 -3.16 -7.03 -10.67
CA HIS A 44 -3.26 -8.44 -10.29
C HIS A 44 -2.06 -9.24 -10.82
N HIS A 45 -1.67 -9.06 -12.09
CA HIS A 45 -0.47 -9.71 -12.63
C HIS A 45 0.79 -9.34 -11.84
N ALA A 46 0.98 -8.06 -11.55
CA ALA A 46 2.14 -7.60 -10.77
C ALA A 46 2.13 -8.17 -9.34
N ALA A 47 0.98 -8.28 -8.70
CA ALA A 47 0.80 -8.78 -7.34
C ALA A 47 0.63 -10.32 -7.25
N ASN A 48 0.78 -11.07 -8.34
CA ASN A 48 0.59 -12.52 -8.40
C ASN A 48 -0.82 -12.99 -7.94
N VAL A 49 -1.86 -12.18 -8.14
CA VAL A 49 -3.24 -12.62 -7.96
C VAL A 49 -3.56 -13.59 -9.10
N GLY A 50 -3.96 -14.83 -8.78
CA GLY A 50 -4.19 -15.88 -9.77
C GLY A 50 -5.36 -15.55 -10.72
N GLU A 51 -5.31 -16.11 -11.94
CA GLU A 51 -6.35 -15.87 -12.95
C GLU A 51 -7.73 -16.40 -12.51
N ASP A 52 -7.76 -17.48 -11.74
CA ASP A 52 -8.97 -18.01 -11.13
C ASP A 52 -9.59 -17.04 -10.13
N VAL A 53 -8.78 -16.34 -9.34
CA VAL A 53 -9.25 -15.29 -8.42
C VAL A 53 -9.71 -14.07 -9.22
N THR A 54 -8.90 -13.60 -10.18
CA THR A 54 -9.21 -12.42 -11.00
C THR A 54 -10.49 -12.61 -11.81
N GLY A 55 -10.62 -13.74 -12.53
CA GLY A 55 -11.76 -14.01 -13.39
C GLY A 55 -13.00 -14.50 -12.65
N ALA A 56 -12.86 -15.51 -11.77
CA ALA A 56 -13.98 -16.16 -11.12
C ALA A 56 -14.51 -15.42 -9.90
N ALA A 57 -13.63 -14.87 -9.07
CA ALA A 57 -14.05 -14.21 -7.83
C ALA A 57 -14.36 -12.73 -8.03
N PHE A 58 -13.48 -11.96 -8.71
CA PHE A 58 -13.74 -10.55 -8.96
C PHE A 58 -14.78 -10.33 -10.08
N GLY A 59 -14.68 -11.06 -11.21
CA GLY A 59 -15.58 -10.86 -12.35
C GLY A 59 -15.66 -9.38 -12.75
N ALA A 60 -16.85 -8.79 -12.64
CA ALA A 60 -17.09 -7.37 -12.92
C ALA A 60 -16.88 -6.45 -11.69
N ILE A 61 -16.30 -6.95 -10.58
CA ILE A 61 -16.04 -6.18 -9.37
C ILE A 61 -14.62 -5.65 -9.40
N ALA A 62 -14.46 -4.36 -9.11
CA ALA A 62 -13.16 -3.74 -8.97
C ALA A 62 -12.51 -4.13 -7.64
N ASP A 63 -11.21 -4.47 -7.68
CA ASP A 63 -10.42 -4.69 -6.47
C ASP A 63 -10.25 -3.38 -5.70
N ALA A 64 -10.78 -3.36 -4.47
CA ALA A 64 -10.74 -2.18 -3.59
C ALA A 64 -9.30 -1.69 -3.32
N THR A 65 -8.31 -2.59 -3.34
CA THR A 65 -6.91 -2.23 -3.05
C THR A 65 -6.27 -1.38 -4.15
N ILE A 66 -6.75 -1.48 -5.39
CA ILE A 66 -6.23 -0.70 -6.53
C ILE A 66 -6.52 0.79 -6.35
N PHE A 67 -7.66 1.15 -5.75
CA PHE A 67 -7.99 2.53 -5.43
C PHE A 67 -7.01 3.19 -4.42
N ALA A 68 -6.20 2.42 -3.70
CA ALA A 68 -5.15 2.98 -2.84
C ALA A 68 -4.08 3.77 -3.62
N GLN A 69 -3.89 3.47 -4.92
CA GLN A 69 -3.00 4.25 -5.79
C GLN A 69 -3.49 5.69 -5.99
N ASP A 70 -4.80 5.89 -6.01
CA ASP A 70 -5.39 7.21 -6.23
C ASP A 70 -5.07 8.20 -5.11
N ILE A 71 -4.79 7.71 -3.90
CA ILE A 71 -4.34 8.56 -2.78
C ILE A 71 -3.00 9.22 -3.11
N SER A 72 -2.07 8.48 -3.69
CA SER A 72 -0.78 9.02 -4.14
C SER A 72 -0.96 10.00 -5.31
N ARG A 73 -1.91 9.73 -6.22
CA ARG A 73 -2.26 10.65 -7.31
C ARG A 73 -2.88 11.95 -6.79
N VAL A 74 -3.79 11.89 -5.82
CA VAL A 74 -4.38 13.08 -5.16
C VAL A 74 -3.30 13.93 -4.51
N ILE A 75 -2.37 13.31 -3.78
CA ILE A 75 -1.25 13.99 -3.12
C ILE A 75 -0.35 14.67 -4.16
N ALA A 76 -0.01 13.97 -5.25
CA ALA A 76 0.80 14.53 -6.34
C ALA A 76 0.09 15.71 -7.05
N ASN A 77 -1.23 15.61 -7.30
CA ASN A 77 -2.01 16.68 -7.89
C ASN A 77 -2.12 17.93 -7.00
N ALA A 78 -1.90 17.77 -5.70
CA ALA A 78 -1.76 18.89 -4.76
C ALA A 78 -0.36 19.55 -4.80
N GLY A 79 0.52 19.09 -5.67
CA GLY A 79 1.90 19.58 -5.80
C GLY A 79 2.86 19.03 -4.75
N LEU A 80 2.45 17.99 -4.00
CA LEU A 80 3.31 17.36 -3.01
C LEU A 80 4.11 16.20 -3.64
N PRO A 81 5.43 16.12 -3.40
CA PRO A 81 6.27 15.12 -4.05
C PRO A 81 5.95 13.71 -3.58
N ASN A 82 5.95 12.75 -4.50
CA ASN A 82 5.87 11.33 -4.17
C ASN A 82 7.24 10.74 -3.83
N ASP A 83 8.32 11.30 -4.37
CA ASP A 83 9.66 10.77 -4.26
C ASP A 83 10.13 10.61 -2.80
N GLY A 84 10.51 9.40 -2.44
CA GLY A 84 11.03 9.08 -1.10
C GLY A 84 9.97 8.91 -0.01
N ARG A 85 8.69 9.14 -0.29
CA ARG A 85 7.60 8.86 0.64
C ARG A 85 7.35 7.35 0.70
N VAL A 86 7.25 6.79 1.90
CA VAL A 86 7.06 5.36 2.14
C VAL A 86 5.73 5.12 2.83
N LEU A 87 4.92 4.22 2.29
CA LEU A 87 3.68 3.76 2.91
C LEU A 87 4.00 2.84 4.09
N ILE A 88 3.43 3.12 5.27
CA ILE A 88 3.63 2.32 6.48
C ILE A 88 2.34 1.70 7.02
N ARG A 89 1.16 2.25 6.66
CA ARG A 89 -0.14 1.67 7.00
C ARG A 89 -1.19 2.05 5.99
N GLN A 90 -2.07 1.11 5.67
CA GLN A 90 -3.25 1.29 4.85
C GLN A 90 -4.42 0.57 5.49
N ARG A 91 -5.49 1.29 5.84
CA ARG A 91 -6.74 0.68 6.28
C ARG A 91 -7.83 0.94 5.25
N ILE A 92 -8.56 -0.08 4.90
CA ILE A 92 -9.64 -0.07 3.91
C ILE A 92 -10.96 -0.39 4.62
N PHE A 93 -11.93 0.50 4.50
CA PHE A 93 -13.31 0.30 4.92
C PHE A 93 -14.17 0.24 3.67
N GLN A 94 -14.62 -0.95 3.33
CA GLN A 94 -15.56 -1.20 2.25
C GLN A 94 -16.95 -1.45 2.85
N THR A 95 -17.96 -0.74 2.35
CA THR A 95 -19.38 -0.89 2.76
C THR A 95 -20.26 -1.35 1.59
N GLY A 96 -19.64 -1.72 0.47
CA GLY A 96 -20.28 -2.23 -0.72
C GLY A 96 -19.28 -2.40 -1.84
N ARG A 97 -19.58 -3.27 -2.80
CA ARG A 97 -18.70 -3.53 -3.94
C ARG A 97 -18.74 -2.36 -4.93
N VAL A 98 -17.58 -2.05 -5.50
CA VAL A 98 -17.43 -1.14 -6.64
C VAL A 98 -17.32 -1.99 -7.90
N ARG A 99 -17.99 -1.59 -8.98
CA ARG A 99 -17.89 -2.30 -10.27
C ARG A 99 -16.69 -1.79 -11.07
N LEU A 100 -16.22 -2.62 -12.00
CA LEU A 100 -15.31 -2.15 -13.04
C LEU A 100 -15.99 -1.02 -13.82
N ASP A 101 -15.20 -0.05 -14.27
CA ASP A 101 -15.62 1.16 -14.98
C ASP A 101 -16.54 2.10 -14.18
N GLU A 102 -16.87 1.77 -12.94
CA GLU A 102 -17.64 2.67 -12.09
C GLU A 102 -16.78 3.87 -11.68
N VAL A 103 -17.24 5.07 -12.07
CA VAL A 103 -16.53 6.31 -11.78
C VAL A 103 -16.85 6.81 -10.36
N LEU A 104 -15.82 7.00 -9.57
CA LEU A 104 -15.89 7.52 -8.21
C LEU A 104 -15.20 8.88 -8.11
N THR A 105 -15.77 9.76 -7.31
CA THR A 105 -15.11 11.00 -6.89
C THR A 105 -14.22 10.70 -5.68
N VAL A 106 -12.95 11.08 -5.75
CA VAL A 106 -11.96 10.86 -4.69
C VAL A 106 -11.77 12.16 -3.92
N GLU A 107 -12.12 12.14 -2.65
CA GLU A 107 -11.98 13.25 -1.71
C GLU A 107 -11.00 12.84 -0.62
N ALA A 108 -9.90 13.58 -0.45
CA ALA A 108 -8.92 13.27 0.57
C ALA A 108 -8.62 14.49 1.46
N GLU A 109 -8.42 14.22 2.74
CA GLU A 109 -8.15 15.21 3.76
C GLU A 109 -6.98 14.77 4.64
N VAL A 110 -6.08 15.71 4.90
CA VAL A 110 -4.93 15.52 5.80
C VAL A 110 -5.41 15.47 7.24
N GLN A 111 -4.98 14.47 7.97
CA GLN A 111 -5.17 14.34 9.42
C GLN A 111 -3.97 14.92 10.18
N PRO A 112 -4.06 15.14 11.50
CA PRO A 112 -2.95 15.64 12.28
C PRO A 112 -1.67 14.84 12.05
N PHE A 113 -0.56 15.54 11.78
CA PHE A 113 0.76 14.94 11.60
C PHE A 113 1.31 14.41 12.92
N GLY A 114 2.07 13.30 12.81
CA GLY A 114 2.96 12.84 13.85
C GLY A 114 4.42 12.96 13.40
N GLU A 115 5.32 13.01 14.36
CA GLU A 115 6.74 12.83 14.12
C GLU A 115 7.26 11.66 14.95
N SER A 116 8.17 10.90 14.39
CA SER A 116 8.91 9.84 15.07
C SER A 116 10.40 10.05 14.85
N THR A 117 11.22 9.27 15.51
CA THR A 117 12.67 9.26 15.28
C THR A 117 13.05 8.87 13.84
N ARG A 118 12.13 8.32 13.07
CA ARG A 118 12.35 7.87 11.70
C ARG A 118 11.98 8.90 10.64
N GLY A 119 11.08 9.83 10.96
CA GLY A 119 10.58 10.79 9.98
C GLY A 119 9.27 11.44 10.39
N ARG A 120 8.76 12.29 9.51
CA ARG A 120 7.44 12.91 9.63
C ARG A 120 6.38 11.99 9.06
N HIS A 121 5.27 11.84 9.75
CA HIS A 121 4.14 11.00 9.34
C HIS A 121 3.07 11.86 8.66
N LEU A 122 2.63 11.45 7.49
CA LEU A 122 1.49 12.04 6.78
C LEU A 122 0.31 11.07 6.86
N HIS A 123 -0.76 11.50 7.51
CA HIS A 123 -2.00 10.75 7.61
C HIS A 123 -3.05 11.38 6.69
N CYS A 124 -3.70 10.57 5.86
CA CYS A 124 -4.77 11.00 4.99
C CYS A 124 -6.00 10.11 5.16
N ASN A 125 -7.16 10.72 5.32
CA ASN A 125 -8.45 10.03 5.16
C ASN A 125 -8.97 10.31 3.75
N THR A 126 -9.39 9.27 3.05
CA THR A 126 -9.90 9.35 1.69
C THR A 126 -11.27 8.70 1.60
N ALA A 127 -12.21 9.36 0.94
CA ALA A 127 -13.52 8.85 0.62
C ALA A 127 -13.67 8.73 -0.91
N PHE A 128 -14.17 7.58 -1.36
CA PHE A 128 -14.52 7.31 -2.74
C PHE A 128 -16.03 7.36 -2.86
N ARG A 129 -16.54 8.38 -3.54
CA ARG A 129 -17.96 8.72 -3.56
C ARG A 129 -18.58 8.48 -4.93
N ARG A 130 -19.74 7.84 -4.93
CA ARG A 130 -20.58 7.67 -6.10
C ARG A 130 -21.32 8.97 -6.47
N VAL A 131 -21.89 8.98 -7.66
CA VAL A 131 -22.74 10.09 -8.15
C VAL A 131 -23.97 10.30 -7.24
N ASP A 132 -24.54 9.21 -6.70
CA ASP A 132 -25.66 9.24 -5.75
C ASP A 132 -25.28 9.65 -4.31
N GLN A 133 -24.03 10.07 -4.12
CA GLN A 133 -23.45 10.50 -2.83
C GLN A 133 -23.16 9.35 -1.85
N THR A 134 -23.43 8.10 -2.15
CA THR A 134 -23.01 6.98 -1.32
C THR A 134 -21.48 6.84 -1.35
N VAL A 135 -20.90 6.27 -0.30
CA VAL A 135 -19.44 6.12 -0.16
C VAL A 135 -19.12 4.65 0.09
N PRO A 136 -19.00 3.84 -0.97
CA PRO A 136 -18.74 2.41 -0.86
C PRO A 136 -17.35 2.09 -0.29
N LEU A 137 -16.41 3.03 -0.38
CA LEU A 137 -15.03 2.80 0.00
C LEU A 137 -14.46 4.03 0.72
N ARG A 138 -13.82 3.79 1.87
CA ARG A 138 -13.02 4.76 2.62
C ARG A 138 -11.66 4.18 2.92
N MET A 139 -10.64 5.03 2.97
CA MET A 139 -9.29 4.61 3.31
C MET A 139 -8.66 5.55 4.31
N ALA A 140 -7.94 4.99 5.29
CA ALA A 140 -7.03 5.72 6.14
C ALA A 140 -5.60 5.28 5.78
N THR A 141 -4.77 6.24 5.36
CA THR A 141 -3.43 5.99 4.84
C THR A 141 -2.40 6.72 5.67
N GLU A 142 -1.34 6.03 6.05
CA GLU A 142 -0.20 6.61 6.76
C GLU A 142 1.07 6.39 5.95
N HIS A 143 1.71 7.50 5.62
CA HIS A 143 3.03 7.52 5.00
C HIS A 143 4.05 8.09 5.97
N ILE A 144 5.31 7.72 5.80
CA ILE A 144 6.44 8.37 6.44
C ILE A 144 7.30 9.06 5.37
N LEU A 145 7.75 10.28 5.70
CA LEU A 145 8.82 10.97 5.00
C LEU A 145 10.08 10.80 5.86
N PRO A 146 10.98 9.87 5.49
CA PRO A 146 12.12 9.55 6.33
C PRO A 146 13.07 10.73 6.47
N PHE A 147 13.65 10.93 7.66
CA PHE A 147 14.78 11.83 7.83
C PHE A 147 16.04 11.27 7.15
N ALA A 148 16.96 12.16 6.76
CA ALA A 148 18.21 11.79 6.08
C ALA A 148 19.11 10.85 6.90
N THR A 149 19.02 10.90 8.22
CA THR A 149 19.81 10.06 9.11
C THR A 149 18.93 8.96 9.69
N PRO A 150 19.14 7.70 9.28
CA PRO A 150 18.42 6.59 9.90
C PRO A 150 18.75 6.53 11.40
N PRO A 151 17.77 6.20 12.25
CA PRO A 151 18.05 5.97 13.67
C PRO A 151 19.02 4.79 13.84
N GLU A 152 19.83 4.82 14.90
CA GLU A 152 20.68 3.69 15.26
C GLU A 152 19.86 2.39 15.29
N LYS A 153 20.43 1.32 14.73
CA LYS A 153 19.77 0.01 14.72
C LYS A 153 19.63 -0.45 16.18
N SER A 154 18.41 -0.60 16.64
CA SER A 154 18.16 -1.30 17.90
C SER A 154 18.74 -2.72 17.83
N PRO A 155 19.34 -3.23 18.93
CA PRO A 155 19.87 -4.60 18.94
C PRO A 155 18.79 -5.60 18.53
N SER A 156 19.14 -6.55 17.68
CA SER A 156 18.24 -7.60 17.26
C SER A 156 17.90 -8.47 18.48
N ASN A 157 16.64 -8.53 18.88
CA ASN A 157 16.18 -9.53 19.83
C ASN A 157 16.26 -10.91 19.16
N ALA A 158 17.24 -11.73 19.57
CA ALA A 158 17.43 -13.09 19.07
C ALA A 158 16.27 -14.05 19.41
N ASP A 159 15.42 -13.71 20.37
CA ASP A 159 14.32 -14.53 20.89
C ASP A 159 12.93 -14.08 20.42
N ARG A 160 12.80 -13.55 19.19
CA ARG A 160 11.45 -13.27 18.66
C ARG A 160 10.77 -14.57 18.28
N PRO A 161 9.50 -14.81 18.71
CA PRO A 161 8.76 -15.98 18.28
C PRO A 161 8.61 -15.97 16.75
N ASP A 162 8.50 -17.18 16.20
CA ASP A 162 8.21 -17.35 14.77
C ASP A 162 6.96 -16.56 14.39
N PRO A 163 7.07 -15.59 13.47
CA PRO A 163 5.94 -14.73 13.11
C PRO A 163 4.78 -15.47 12.44
N VAL A 164 4.97 -16.71 11.98
CA VAL A 164 3.95 -17.51 11.27
C VAL A 164 3.61 -18.82 11.97
N ALA A 165 4.00 -18.97 13.25
CA ALA A 165 3.65 -20.17 14.01
C ALA A 165 2.13 -20.42 14.00
N GLY A 166 1.71 -21.61 13.55
CA GLY A 166 0.30 -21.99 13.47
C GLY A 166 -0.50 -21.35 12.33
N MET A 167 0.17 -20.71 11.36
CA MET A 167 -0.47 -20.16 10.16
C MET A 167 -0.30 -21.10 8.96
N ASP A 168 -1.26 -21.06 8.03
CA ASP A 168 -1.22 -21.79 6.77
C ASP A 168 -0.61 -20.92 5.67
N VAL A 169 0.11 -21.54 4.72
CA VAL A 169 0.51 -20.88 3.47
C VAL A 169 -0.73 -20.71 2.59
N VAL A 170 -0.99 -19.48 2.14
CA VAL A 170 -2.16 -19.14 1.30
C VAL A 170 -1.80 -18.54 -0.04
N GLY A 171 -0.51 -18.36 -0.33
CA GLY A 171 -0.06 -17.85 -1.60
C GLY A 171 1.40 -17.41 -1.60
N GLY A 172 1.80 -16.73 -2.66
CA GLY A 172 3.13 -16.17 -2.82
C GLY A 172 3.14 -14.96 -3.74
N LEU A 173 4.10 -14.07 -3.52
CA LEU A 173 4.36 -12.91 -4.37
C LEU A 173 5.83 -12.91 -4.76
N MET A 174 6.11 -13.23 -6.02
CA MET A 174 7.43 -13.15 -6.60
C MET A 174 7.63 -11.77 -7.24
N LEU A 175 8.45 -10.95 -6.59
CA LEU A 175 8.80 -9.62 -7.07
C LEU A 175 9.93 -9.71 -8.11
N ASN A 176 9.88 -8.83 -9.09
CA ASN A 176 10.97 -8.53 -10.01
C ASN A 176 10.86 -7.08 -10.48
N PRO A 177 11.93 -6.51 -11.08
CA PRO A 177 11.94 -5.11 -11.52
C PRO A 177 10.78 -4.73 -12.44
N ASP A 178 10.40 -5.60 -13.38
CA ASP A 178 9.33 -5.32 -14.36
C ASP A 178 7.97 -5.24 -13.70
N LYS A 179 7.65 -6.16 -12.79
CA LYS A 179 6.40 -6.15 -12.02
C LYS A 179 6.31 -4.92 -11.12
N VAL A 180 7.40 -4.58 -10.44
CA VAL A 180 7.45 -3.39 -9.57
C VAL A 180 7.28 -2.11 -10.39
N ALA A 181 7.94 -2.00 -11.54
CA ALA A 181 7.80 -0.86 -12.44
C ALA A 181 6.37 -0.74 -13.00
N SER A 182 5.78 -1.85 -13.46
CA SER A 182 4.42 -1.90 -13.97
C SER A 182 3.38 -1.49 -12.91
N TYR A 183 3.55 -1.96 -11.67
CA TYR A 183 2.67 -1.57 -10.57
C TYR A 183 2.84 -0.09 -10.19
N ALA A 184 4.06 0.44 -10.27
CA ALA A 184 4.42 1.81 -9.91
C ALA A 184 4.06 2.86 -10.98
N GLU A 185 3.65 2.45 -12.18
CA GLU A 185 3.45 3.31 -13.35
C GLU A 185 2.55 4.52 -13.05
N GLU A 186 1.49 4.34 -12.27
CA GLU A 186 0.51 5.39 -11.98
C GLU A 186 1.00 6.45 -10.98
N VAL A 187 2.05 6.17 -10.20
CA VAL A 187 2.45 6.99 -9.04
C VAL A 187 3.75 7.73 -9.25
N GLY A 188 4.68 7.16 -10.02
CA GLY A 188 5.93 7.83 -10.42
C GLY A 188 6.89 8.12 -9.26
N ASN A 189 7.00 7.26 -8.25
CA ASN A 189 7.96 7.41 -7.15
C ASN A 189 9.25 6.65 -7.46
N LYS A 190 10.36 7.37 -7.66
CA LYS A 190 11.67 6.82 -8.05
C LYS A 190 12.22 5.75 -7.10
N ILE A 191 11.79 5.71 -5.85
CA ILE A 191 12.24 4.72 -4.87
C ILE A 191 11.92 3.28 -5.29
N HIS A 192 10.98 3.11 -6.23
CA HIS A 192 10.52 1.81 -6.72
C HIS A 192 11.25 1.36 -7.98
N THR A 193 11.86 2.29 -8.75
CA THR A 193 12.38 2.00 -10.10
C THR A 193 13.80 2.45 -10.34
N ASP A 194 14.36 3.34 -9.51
CA ASP A 194 15.69 3.91 -9.67
C ASP A 194 16.64 3.40 -8.56
N PRO A 195 17.59 2.51 -8.89
CA PRO A 195 18.54 1.95 -7.92
C PRO A 195 19.42 3.00 -7.24
N GLU A 196 19.87 4.03 -7.96
CA GLU A 196 20.73 5.07 -7.40
C GLU A 196 19.93 5.93 -6.41
N PHE A 197 18.70 6.27 -6.79
CA PHE A 197 17.81 6.99 -5.90
C PHE A 197 17.48 6.16 -4.63
N ALA A 198 17.14 4.88 -4.77
CA ALA A 198 16.85 4.01 -3.63
C ALA A 198 18.05 3.89 -2.69
N GLN A 199 19.29 3.73 -3.24
CA GLN A 199 20.53 3.68 -2.46
C GLN A 199 20.80 5.01 -1.76
N SER A 200 20.52 6.15 -2.39
CA SER A 200 20.65 7.47 -1.76
C SER A 200 19.72 7.65 -0.57
N ARG A 201 18.62 6.87 -0.50
CA ARG A 201 17.66 6.84 0.62
C ARG A 201 17.96 5.74 1.64
N GLY A 202 19.11 5.04 1.53
CA GLY A 202 19.56 4.01 2.47
C GLY A 202 18.98 2.62 2.24
N PHE A 203 18.33 2.37 1.11
CA PHE A 203 17.86 1.05 0.71
C PHE A 203 18.94 0.32 -0.12
N ARG A 204 19.04 -1.01 0.01
CA ARG A 204 19.99 -1.81 -0.77
C ARG A 204 19.68 -1.83 -2.28
N ALA A 205 18.41 -1.69 -2.63
CA ALA A 205 17.84 -1.74 -3.97
C ALA A 205 16.48 -1.05 -3.96
N PRO A 206 15.85 -0.80 -5.12
CA PRO A 206 14.47 -0.37 -5.19
C PRO A 206 13.53 -1.28 -4.38
N ILE A 207 12.55 -0.66 -3.73
CA ILE A 207 11.55 -1.36 -2.92
C ILE A 207 10.24 -1.48 -3.69
N ALA A 208 9.54 -2.60 -3.53
CA ALA A 208 8.18 -2.74 -4.02
C ALA A 208 7.25 -1.79 -3.27
N GLN A 209 6.20 -1.34 -3.94
CA GLN A 209 5.14 -0.59 -3.25
C GLN A 209 4.45 -1.46 -2.21
N GLY A 210 4.15 -0.89 -1.04
CA GLY A 210 3.39 -1.61 -0.01
C GLY A 210 2.04 -2.12 -0.53
N GLN A 211 1.40 -1.34 -1.42
CA GLN A 211 0.15 -1.73 -2.07
C GLN A 211 0.24 -3.03 -2.87
N MET A 212 1.42 -3.41 -3.44
CA MET A 212 1.57 -4.73 -4.09
C MET A 212 1.34 -5.88 -3.10
N GLN A 213 1.90 -5.77 -1.89
CA GLN A 213 1.68 -6.75 -0.83
C GLN A 213 0.20 -6.74 -0.38
N LEU A 214 -0.41 -5.55 -0.28
CA LEU A 214 -1.82 -5.41 0.07
C LEU A 214 -2.72 -6.09 -0.98
N THR A 215 -2.47 -5.87 -2.28
CA THR A 215 -3.23 -6.51 -3.36
C THR A 215 -3.06 -8.03 -3.34
N ALA A 216 -1.85 -8.54 -3.11
CA ALA A 216 -1.61 -9.98 -2.98
C ALA A 216 -2.35 -10.59 -1.78
N LEU A 217 -2.30 -9.93 -0.61
CA LEU A 217 -3.03 -10.35 0.60
C LEU A 217 -4.55 -10.29 0.39
N HIS A 218 -5.05 -9.26 -0.30
CA HIS A 218 -6.48 -9.17 -0.63
C HIS A 218 -6.90 -10.27 -1.61
N GLY A 219 -6.07 -10.60 -2.59
CA GLY A 219 -6.27 -11.76 -3.46
C GLY A 219 -6.43 -13.06 -2.66
N ALA A 220 -5.60 -13.27 -1.63
CA ALA A 220 -5.73 -14.42 -0.73
C ALA A 220 -7.01 -14.39 0.12
N ILE A 221 -7.50 -13.21 0.53
CA ILE A 221 -8.80 -13.05 1.19
C ILE A 221 -9.92 -13.40 0.22
N VAL A 222 -9.90 -12.85 -0.98
CA VAL A 222 -10.94 -13.05 -2.01
C VAL A 222 -11.01 -14.50 -2.48
N SER A 223 -9.88 -15.21 -2.56
CA SER A 223 -9.87 -16.65 -2.88
C SER A 223 -10.60 -17.50 -1.84
N TYR A 224 -10.70 -17.01 -0.60
CA TYR A 224 -11.47 -17.64 0.47
C TYR A 224 -12.92 -17.15 0.50
N ALA A 225 -13.12 -15.82 0.44
CA ALA A 225 -14.44 -15.19 0.51
C ALA A 225 -14.42 -13.82 -0.15
N MET A 226 -15.28 -13.57 -1.15
CA MET A 226 -15.42 -12.26 -1.80
C MET A 226 -16.14 -11.28 -0.89
N PRO A 227 -15.50 -10.21 -0.41
CA PRO A 227 -16.10 -9.26 0.51
C PRO A 227 -17.29 -8.52 -0.10
N TRP A 228 -18.38 -8.38 0.66
CA TRP A 228 -19.37 -7.32 0.48
C TRP A 228 -18.98 -6.11 1.31
N GLU A 229 -18.81 -6.31 2.63
CA GLU A 229 -18.25 -5.33 3.53
C GLU A 229 -16.91 -5.84 4.07
N MET A 230 -15.98 -4.94 4.28
CA MET A 230 -14.64 -5.27 4.78
C MET A 230 -14.04 -4.13 5.59
N ASP A 231 -13.40 -4.47 6.69
CA ASP A 231 -12.48 -3.60 7.43
C ASP A 231 -11.13 -4.29 7.52
N LEU A 232 -10.20 -3.88 6.65
CA LEU A 232 -8.87 -4.46 6.50
C LEU A 232 -7.80 -3.43 6.89
N ASP A 233 -7.01 -3.72 7.92
CA ASP A 233 -5.92 -2.87 8.40
C ASP A 233 -4.57 -3.52 8.10
N THR A 234 -3.79 -2.94 7.21
CA THR A 234 -2.49 -3.46 6.77
C THR A 234 -1.36 -2.56 7.22
N ARG A 235 -0.35 -3.15 7.86
CA ARG A 235 0.90 -2.50 8.29
C ARG A 235 2.06 -3.02 7.47
N PHE A 236 2.89 -2.10 6.97
CA PHE A 236 4.11 -2.42 6.22
C PHE A 236 5.29 -2.24 7.18
N ILE A 237 5.89 -3.36 7.59
CA ILE A 237 6.83 -3.43 8.72
C ILE A 237 8.27 -3.30 8.26
N ARG A 238 8.57 -3.91 7.09
CA ARG A 238 9.88 -3.83 6.44
C ARG A 238 9.70 -3.66 4.95
N PRO A 239 10.66 -2.99 4.27
CA PRO A 239 10.63 -2.92 2.82
C PRO A 239 10.77 -4.32 2.21
N ALA A 240 9.89 -4.65 1.27
CA ALA A 240 10.11 -5.73 0.32
C ALA A 240 10.87 -5.17 -0.87
N PHE A 241 11.97 -5.77 -1.25
CA PHE A 241 12.77 -5.31 -2.40
C PHE A 241 12.25 -5.91 -3.70
N TRP A 242 12.54 -5.26 -4.81
CA TRP A 242 12.08 -5.67 -6.13
C TRP A 242 12.57 -7.06 -6.59
N ASP A 243 13.51 -7.67 -5.87
CA ASP A 243 14.08 -9.01 -6.07
C ASP A 243 13.69 -9.99 -4.95
N SER A 244 12.66 -9.66 -4.15
CA SER A 244 12.24 -10.50 -3.04
C SER A 244 11.18 -11.52 -3.47
N GLU A 245 11.24 -12.69 -2.83
CA GLU A 245 10.19 -13.68 -2.85
C GLU A 245 9.44 -13.62 -1.52
N LEU A 246 8.13 -13.41 -1.58
CA LEU A 246 7.28 -13.31 -0.39
C LEU A 246 6.35 -14.52 -0.36
N THR A 247 6.28 -15.17 0.80
CA THR A 247 5.25 -16.19 1.11
C THR A 247 4.14 -15.52 1.90
N LEU A 248 2.89 -15.79 1.51
CA LEU A 248 1.69 -15.29 2.17
C LEU A 248 1.15 -16.36 3.11
N TYR A 249 0.89 -15.96 4.34
CA TYR A 249 0.34 -16.81 5.39
C TYR A 249 -0.98 -16.22 5.90
N ALA A 250 -1.88 -17.12 6.36
CA ALA A 250 -3.08 -16.72 7.08
C ALA A 250 -3.26 -17.58 8.33
N ASP A 251 -3.79 -16.99 9.40
CA ASP A 251 -4.19 -17.74 10.57
C ASP A 251 -5.41 -18.66 10.26
N PRO A 252 -5.68 -19.69 11.08
CA PRO A 252 -6.80 -20.61 10.85
C PRO A 252 -8.16 -19.92 10.74
N ASP A 253 -8.37 -18.82 11.47
CA ASP A 253 -9.61 -18.06 11.48
C ASP A 253 -9.72 -17.05 10.31
N ARG A 254 -8.69 -16.97 9.46
CA ARG A 254 -8.62 -16.02 8.33
C ARG A 254 -8.82 -14.55 8.75
N ARG A 255 -8.30 -14.19 9.93
CA ARG A 255 -8.38 -12.83 10.46
C ARG A 255 -7.04 -12.10 10.41
N CYS A 256 -5.93 -12.82 10.37
CA CYS A 256 -4.58 -12.26 10.28
C CYS A 256 -3.85 -12.87 9.09
N TYR A 257 -3.30 -12.00 8.25
CA TYR A 257 -2.53 -12.39 7.06
C TYR A 257 -1.14 -11.76 7.14
N ARG A 258 -0.10 -12.48 6.72
CA ARG A 258 1.30 -12.03 6.79
C ARG A 258 2.05 -12.29 5.50
N CYS A 259 2.92 -11.35 5.14
CA CYS A 259 3.94 -11.53 4.10
C CYS A 259 5.30 -11.74 4.76
N ILE A 260 5.95 -12.84 4.42
CA ILE A 260 7.30 -13.20 4.90
C ILE A 260 8.23 -13.27 3.70
N ASP A 261 9.39 -12.61 3.79
CA ASP A 261 10.41 -12.69 2.75
C ASP A 261 11.21 -13.99 2.81
N GLN A 262 12.04 -14.24 1.79
CA GLN A 262 12.90 -15.42 1.70
C GLN A 262 13.90 -15.60 2.87
N ASP A 263 14.14 -14.53 3.64
CA ASP A 263 14.99 -14.56 4.85
C ASP A 263 14.17 -14.83 6.14
N GLY A 264 12.88 -15.13 6.04
CA GLY A 264 11.97 -15.36 7.17
C GLY A 264 11.54 -14.08 7.90
N LYS A 265 11.69 -12.90 7.27
CA LYS A 265 11.36 -11.62 7.89
C LYS A 265 9.94 -11.19 7.51
N LEU A 266 9.18 -10.77 8.51
CA LEU A 266 7.85 -10.17 8.32
C LEU A 266 7.97 -8.82 7.60
N THR A 267 7.39 -8.71 6.41
CA THR A 267 7.37 -7.49 5.59
C THR A 267 6.06 -6.72 5.72
N ALA A 268 4.93 -7.43 5.74
CA ALA A 268 3.60 -6.84 5.95
C ALA A 268 2.71 -7.74 6.80
N GLU A 269 1.79 -7.13 7.54
CA GLU A 269 0.74 -7.81 8.30
C GLU A 269 -0.59 -7.10 8.02
N ALA A 270 -1.62 -7.88 7.69
CA ALA A 270 -2.98 -7.40 7.50
C ALA A 270 -3.91 -8.08 8.50
N VAL A 271 -4.75 -7.27 9.18
CA VAL A 271 -5.76 -7.73 10.13
C VAL A 271 -7.14 -7.42 9.56
N LEU A 272 -7.95 -8.47 9.41
CA LEU A 272 -9.32 -8.39 8.94
C LEU A 272 -10.25 -8.27 10.16
N HIS A 273 -10.61 -7.03 10.50
CA HIS A 273 -11.46 -6.73 11.64
C HIS A 273 -12.93 -7.10 11.39
N HIS A 274 -13.38 -6.93 10.15
CA HIS A 274 -14.75 -7.22 9.72
C HIS A 274 -14.77 -7.75 8.30
N LEU A 275 -15.64 -8.73 8.05
CA LEU A 275 -15.95 -9.27 6.73
C LEU A 275 -17.40 -9.75 6.72
N THR A 276 -18.17 -9.28 5.73
CA THR A 276 -19.42 -9.92 5.32
C THR A 276 -19.29 -10.38 3.88
N VAL A 277 -19.90 -11.49 3.57
CA VAL A 277 -20.10 -12.00 2.21
C VAL A 277 -21.57 -11.88 1.89
N GLU A 278 -21.89 -11.45 0.66
CA GLU A 278 -23.26 -11.49 0.20
C GLU A 278 -23.68 -12.97 0.13
N ASP A 279 -24.68 -13.36 0.86
CA ASP A 279 -25.32 -14.65 0.64
C ASP A 279 -25.87 -14.61 -0.79
N MET A 280 -25.29 -15.43 -1.65
CA MET A 280 -25.87 -15.64 -2.98
C MET A 280 -27.24 -16.27 -2.73
N GLU A 281 -28.30 -15.45 -2.77
CA GLU A 281 -29.65 -16.03 -2.86
C GLU A 281 -29.68 -16.94 -4.09
N PRO A 282 -30.15 -18.16 -3.92
CA PRO A 282 -30.12 -19.18 -4.97
C PRO A 282 -30.93 -18.82 -6.22
#